data_116d35331e7ee0951ea9fe08f72ae511
#
_entry.id   116d35331e7ee0951ea9fe08f72ae511
#
_cell.length_a   1.000
_cell.length_b   1.000
_cell.length_c   1.000
_cell.angle_alpha   90.00
_cell.angle_beta   90.00
_cell.angle_gamma   90.00
#
_symmetry.space_group_name_H-M   'P 1'
#
loop_
_entity.id
_entity.type
_entity.pdbx_description
1 polymer ?
#
loop_
_entity_poly.entity_id
_entity_poly.type
_entity_poly.pdbx_seq_one_letter_code
_entity_poly.pdbx_strand_id
1 'polypeptide(L)'
;MKLSVGIITYNEENRIGKTLDSVKEIADEIIVVDSESSDRTAEIAKVKGAEVFVEKWKGYGPQKNSVLEKCSGEWILLIDADEVVSTELKDKIKDIINGNSDSDVYKIKLRNICFGREIKYGGWDDYVIRLWKKGKVRISDREVHEKYEIAENSRTGKINELIIHYTYDNIEQFLEKLNRYTSESATQYMKEHKKSGIVKIYSKMLFRFIRMYILQLGFLDGYEGYLLAKYSSIYTMTKYTKLREQYFRTLGKDTSLIVTTYNWPQALEICLNSVLRQTVLPKEIIVADDGSREDTAGLVKKIKESNPNVKIEHSWQEDDGFRLSMSRNKAIVKASGKYVIIIDGDLILERHFIQDHIENMEKGYFIQGSRVIISEEKSKEILKGKLPVFPNVLFEKGYKNKANTVRNRLLSKIFTKKDKKLSGIRGCNMSFFREDLVKVNGFEEKIQGWGREDSEIAVRLFNSGIGKKRLKFNGLTYHIYHKENDRSGLAENDEFLAAVIKQGKKKAEKGLDNHEGCQFGSDKLREI
;
A
#
# COMPACT_ATOMS: atom_id res chain seq x y z
N MET A 1 -24.57 42.78 -13.26
CA MET A 1 -24.38 41.89 -12.11
C MET A 1 -22.94 42.04 -11.63
N LYS A 2 -22.72 42.50 -10.41
CA LYS A 2 -21.37 42.82 -9.89
C LYS A 2 -20.75 41.61 -9.18
N LEU A 3 -21.51 40.88 -8.34
CA LEU A 3 -20.99 39.78 -7.53
C LEU A 3 -21.80 38.49 -7.69
N SER A 4 -21.14 37.42 -8.14
CA SER A 4 -21.64 36.04 -8.03
C SER A 4 -21.03 35.36 -6.82
N VAL A 5 -21.86 34.72 -5.99
CA VAL A 5 -21.41 33.85 -4.90
C VAL A 5 -21.56 32.40 -5.35
N GLY A 6 -20.45 31.67 -5.39
CA GLY A 6 -20.41 30.26 -5.75
C GLY A 6 -20.22 29.36 -4.54
N ILE A 7 -20.97 28.26 -4.43
CA ILE A 7 -20.92 27.31 -3.31
C ILE A 7 -20.97 25.90 -3.86
N ILE A 8 -20.08 25.01 -3.40
CA ILE A 8 -20.22 23.55 -3.55
C ILE A 8 -20.76 22.96 -2.26
N THR A 9 -21.63 21.95 -2.34
CA THR A 9 -22.22 21.37 -1.14
C THR A 9 -22.47 19.86 -1.29
N TYR A 10 -22.46 19.17 -0.14
CA TYR A 10 -22.88 17.77 0.02
C TYR A 10 -23.25 17.48 1.46
N ASN A 11 -24.53 17.20 1.74
CA ASN A 11 -25.07 16.87 3.07
C ASN A 11 -24.71 17.92 4.15
N GLU A 12 -25.08 19.20 3.92
CA GLU A 12 -24.82 20.33 4.81
C GLU A 12 -26.12 21.05 5.25
N GLU A 13 -27.24 20.31 5.42
CA GLU A 13 -28.55 20.89 5.78
C GLU A 13 -28.50 21.75 7.05
N ASN A 14 -27.61 21.42 8.00
CA ASN A 14 -27.48 22.14 9.26
C ASN A 14 -26.68 23.46 9.15
N ARG A 15 -25.96 23.69 8.03
CA ARG A 15 -25.02 24.81 7.88
C ARG A 15 -25.30 25.70 6.68
N ILE A 16 -25.71 25.11 5.54
CA ILE A 16 -25.93 25.85 4.28
C ILE A 16 -26.83 27.07 4.46
N GLY A 17 -27.85 26.99 5.33
CA GLY A 17 -28.77 28.10 5.61
C GLY A 17 -28.07 29.31 6.16
N LYS A 18 -27.11 29.13 7.11
CA LYS A 18 -26.33 30.24 7.73
C LYS A 18 -25.35 30.83 6.72
N THR A 19 -24.72 29.98 5.90
CA THR A 19 -23.83 30.41 4.83
C THR A 19 -24.54 31.33 3.85
N LEU A 20 -25.71 30.91 3.36
CA LEU A 20 -26.51 31.68 2.42
C LEU A 20 -27.00 33.02 3.02
N ASP A 21 -27.48 33.00 4.26
CA ASP A 21 -27.89 34.24 4.96
C ASP A 21 -26.73 35.24 5.09
N SER A 22 -25.49 34.75 5.24
CA SER A 22 -24.32 35.61 5.38
C SER A 22 -23.92 36.34 4.09
N VAL A 23 -24.35 35.88 2.92
CA VAL A 23 -23.98 36.48 1.63
C VAL A 23 -25.14 37.11 0.89
N LYS A 24 -26.40 36.87 1.32
CA LYS A 24 -27.62 37.32 0.63
C LYS A 24 -27.66 38.83 0.36
N GLU A 25 -27.14 39.66 1.28
CA GLU A 25 -27.15 41.11 1.18
C GLU A 25 -26.09 41.67 0.21
N ILE A 26 -25.09 40.88 -0.17
CA ILE A 26 -23.99 41.35 -1.01
C ILE A 26 -23.98 40.71 -2.38
N ALA A 27 -24.66 39.57 -2.56
CA ALA A 27 -24.69 38.79 -3.81
C ALA A 27 -25.79 39.31 -4.76
N ASP A 28 -25.44 39.48 -6.04
CA ASP A 28 -26.43 39.69 -7.11
C ASP A 28 -26.99 38.34 -7.60
N GLU A 29 -26.18 37.28 -7.53
CA GLU A 29 -26.61 35.89 -7.75
C GLU A 29 -25.89 34.95 -6.80
N ILE A 30 -26.54 33.85 -6.43
CA ILE A 30 -25.96 32.78 -5.61
C ILE A 30 -26.13 31.47 -6.36
N ILE A 31 -25.01 30.87 -6.74
CA ILE A 31 -24.95 29.58 -7.46
C ILE A 31 -24.51 28.48 -6.51
N VAL A 32 -25.34 27.44 -6.35
CA VAL A 32 -25.04 26.27 -5.52
C VAL A 32 -24.93 25.05 -6.42
N VAL A 33 -23.80 24.35 -6.39
CA VAL A 33 -23.67 23.03 -7.03
C VAL A 33 -23.67 21.97 -5.93
N ASP A 34 -24.80 21.23 -5.89
CA ASP A 34 -25.05 20.15 -4.94
C ASP A 34 -24.59 18.81 -5.49
N SER A 35 -23.83 18.07 -4.70
CA SER A 35 -23.21 16.80 -5.09
C SER A 35 -24.12 15.60 -4.79
N GLU A 36 -25.41 15.66 -5.20
CA GLU A 36 -26.42 14.62 -4.92
C GLU A 36 -26.63 14.40 -3.41
N SER A 37 -26.84 15.48 -2.65
CA SER A 37 -27.14 15.40 -1.21
C SER A 37 -28.39 14.55 -0.96
N SER A 38 -28.32 13.72 0.08
CA SER A 38 -29.42 12.84 0.52
C SER A 38 -30.27 13.46 1.63
N ASP A 39 -29.86 14.63 2.16
CA ASP A 39 -30.55 15.43 3.17
C ASP A 39 -31.29 16.63 2.53
N ARG A 40 -31.76 17.59 3.34
CA ARG A 40 -32.50 18.76 2.87
C ARG A 40 -31.63 19.90 2.34
N THR A 41 -30.33 19.69 2.12
CA THR A 41 -29.37 20.72 1.68
C THR A 41 -29.86 21.49 0.45
N ALA A 42 -30.19 20.78 -0.64
CA ALA A 42 -30.62 21.39 -1.90
C ALA A 42 -31.98 22.11 -1.76
N GLU A 43 -32.90 21.59 -0.96
CA GLU A 43 -34.19 22.23 -0.65
C GLU A 43 -33.99 23.57 0.08
N ILE A 44 -33.17 23.56 1.16
CA ILE A 44 -32.85 24.75 1.94
C ILE A 44 -32.21 25.82 1.07
N ALA A 45 -31.26 25.43 0.20
CA ALA A 45 -30.60 26.36 -0.69
C ALA A 45 -31.59 27.06 -1.65
N LYS A 46 -32.52 26.32 -2.26
CA LYS A 46 -33.56 26.87 -3.13
C LYS A 46 -34.49 27.85 -2.37
N VAL A 47 -34.97 27.46 -1.19
CA VAL A 47 -35.83 28.31 -0.35
C VAL A 47 -35.14 29.64 0.04
N LYS A 48 -33.80 29.60 0.22
CA LYS A 48 -33.01 30.80 0.51
C LYS A 48 -32.69 31.66 -0.72
N GLY A 49 -33.16 31.26 -1.91
CA GLY A 49 -33.04 32.03 -3.15
C GLY A 49 -31.79 31.75 -3.97
N ALA A 50 -31.10 30.65 -3.72
CA ALA A 50 -29.99 30.23 -4.55
C ALA A 50 -30.46 29.48 -5.78
N GLU A 51 -29.76 29.65 -6.91
CA GLU A 51 -29.89 28.80 -8.07
C GLU A 51 -29.11 27.49 -7.84
N VAL A 52 -29.81 26.34 -7.82
CA VAL A 52 -29.25 25.06 -7.39
C VAL A 52 -29.14 24.11 -8.57
N PHE A 53 -27.91 23.64 -8.81
CA PHE A 53 -27.58 22.60 -9.80
C PHE A 53 -27.18 21.32 -9.07
N VAL A 54 -27.85 20.21 -9.38
CA VAL A 54 -27.51 18.89 -8.81
C VAL A 54 -26.64 18.14 -9.80
N GLU A 55 -25.42 17.78 -9.38
CA GLU A 55 -24.41 17.13 -10.23
C GLU A 55 -23.68 16.03 -9.44
N LYS A 56 -23.29 14.95 -10.12
CA LYS A 56 -22.43 13.93 -9.51
C LYS A 56 -21.12 14.52 -9.03
N TRP A 57 -20.61 13.98 -7.92
CA TRP A 57 -19.31 14.36 -7.42
C TRP A 57 -18.18 14.04 -8.41
N LYS A 58 -17.39 15.03 -8.78
CA LYS A 58 -16.28 14.96 -9.77
C LYS A 58 -14.90 15.17 -9.13
N GLY A 59 -14.84 15.41 -7.80
CA GLY A 59 -13.65 15.88 -7.08
C GLY A 59 -13.72 17.39 -6.80
N TYR A 60 -12.95 17.87 -5.82
CA TYR A 60 -13.04 19.27 -5.35
C TYR A 60 -12.76 20.29 -6.46
N GLY A 61 -11.69 20.11 -7.23
CA GLY A 61 -11.34 21.03 -8.31
C GLY A 61 -12.40 21.11 -9.42
N PRO A 62 -12.77 19.99 -10.06
CA PRO A 62 -13.80 19.97 -11.08
C PRO A 62 -15.18 20.44 -10.60
N GLN A 63 -15.55 20.17 -9.32
CA GLN A 63 -16.82 20.62 -8.78
C GLN A 63 -16.84 22.15 -8.59
N LYS A 64 -15.76 22.73 -8.09
CA LYS A 64 -15.59 24.19 -7.99
C LYS A 64 -15.56 24.86 -9.36
N ASN A 65 -14.90 24.26 -10.36
CA ASN A 65 -14.91 24.77 -11.73
C ASN A 65 -16.33 24.77 -12.31
N SER A 66 -17.13 23.75 -12.03
CA SER A 66 -18.55 23.72 -12.45
C SER A 66 -19.39 24.87 -11.88
N VAL A 67 -19.11 25.29 -10.64
CA VAL A 67 -19.70 26.51 -10.06
C VAL A 67 -19.24 27.77 -10.81
N LEU A 68 -17.93 27.89 -11.09
CA LEU A 68 -17.36 29.07 -11.76
C LEU A 68 -17.91 29.27 -13.17
N GLU A 69 -18.18 28.18 -13.90
CA GLU A 69 -18.78 28.22 -15.24
C GLU A 69 -20.19 28.78 -15.23
N LYS A 70 -20.94 28.62 -14.15
CA LYS A 70 -22.33 29.08 -13.97
C LYS A 70 -22.40 30.51 -13.43
N CYS A 71 -21.34 31.02 -12.81
CA CYS A 71 -21.28 32.39 -12.30
C CYS A 71 -21.21 33.40 -13.44
N SER A 72 -22.08 34.43 -13.43
CA SER A 72 -22.15 35.46 -14.48
C SER A 72 -21.54 36.80 -14.08
N GLY A 73 -21.38 37.06 -12.78
CA GLY A 73 -20.90 38.32 -12.23
C GLY A 73 -19.47 38.72 -12.62
N GLU A 74 -19.15 39.99 -12.54
CA GLU A 74 -17.80 40.53 -12.74
C GLU A 74 -16.81 40.05 -11.68
N TRP A 75 -17.29 39.95 -10.44
CA TRP A 75 -16.58 39.40 -9.29
C TRP A 75 -17.17 38.07 -8.88
N ILE A 76 -16.33 37.17 -8.41
CA ILE A 76 -16.73 35.85 -7.90
C ILE A 76 -16.22 35.72 -6.46
N LEU A 77 -17.15 35.44 -5.53
CA LEU A 77 -16.84 35.00 -4.18
C LEU A 77 -17.13 33.51 -4.09
N LEU A 78 -16.10 32.67 -3.96
CA LEU A 78 -16.24 31.23 -3.80
C LEU A 78 -16.07 30.84 -2.34
N ILE A 79 -17.12 30.30 -1.71
CA ILE A 79 -17.11 29.84 -0.32
C ILE A 79 -17.61 28.41 -0.22
N ASP A 80 -17.24 27.73 0.86
CA ASP A 80 -17.73 26.39 1.13
C ASP A 80 -19.04 26.45 1.95
N ALA A 81 -19.88 25.40 1.92
CA ALA A 81 -21.22 25.39 2.52
C ALA A 81 -21.21 25.49 4.06
N ASP A 82 -20.06 25.38 4.70
CA ASP A 82 -19.80 25.50 6.13
C ASP A 82 -19.01 26.78 6.50
N GLU A 83 -18.95 27.76 5.56
CA GLU A 83 -18.29 29.06 5.74
C GLU A 83 -19.33 30.19 5.86
N VAL A 84 -19.08 31.15 6.76
CA VAL A 84 -19.94 32.32 7.02
C VAL A 84 -19.12 33.61 6.89
N VAL A 85 -19.60 34.54 6.07
CA VAL A 85 -18.98 35.86 5.85
C VAL A 85 -19.33 36.78 7.01
N SER A 86 -18.31 37.36 7.69
CA SER A 86 -18.55 38.31 8.78
C SER A 86 -19.16 39.61 8.28
N THR A 87 -19.78 40.39 9.17
CA THR A 87 -20.39 41.68 8.82
C THR A 87 -19.36 42.65 8.26
N GLU A 88 -18.20 42.73 8.89
CA GLU A 88 -17.08 43.58 8.46
C GLU A 88 -16.57 43.18 7.08
N LEU A 89 -16.52 41.86 6.79
CA LEU A 89 -16.13 41.37 5.49
C LEU A 89 -17.18 41.70 4.41
N LYS A 90 -18.47 41.65 4.72
CA LYS A 90 -19.54 42.09 3.79
C LYS A 90 -19.33 43.54 3.36
N ASP A 91 -19.05 44.43 4.29
CA ASP A 91 -18.83 45.85 3.99
C ASP A 91 -17.57 46.06 3.17
N LYS A 92 -16.50 45.34 3.48
CA LYS A 92 -15.26 45.35 2.69
C LYS A 92 -15.45 44.85 1.26
N ILE A 93 -16.22 43.77 1.07
CA ILE A 93 -16.56 43.25 -0.26
C ILE A 93 -17.38 44.28 -1.05
N LYS A 94 -18.40 44.88 -0.45
CA LYS A 94 -19.20 45.95 -1.09
C LYS A 94 -18.33 47.10 -1.56
N ASP A 95 -17.38 47.56 -0.74
CA ASP A 95 -16.43 48.63 -1.08
C ASP A 95 -15.56 48.24 -2.32
N ILE A 96 -15.01 47.03 -2.34
CA ILE A 96 -14.20 46.51 -3.42
C ILE A 96 -14.98 46.43 -4.74
N ILE A 97 -16.18 45.85 -4.75
CA ILE A 97 -16.98 45.67 -5.96
C ILE A 97 -17.57 46.97 -6.50
N ASN A 98 -17.65 48.03 -5.65
CA ASN A 98 -18.09 49.36 -6.06
C ASN A 98 -17.01 50.27 -6.62
N GLY A 99 -15.79 49.75 -6.82
CA GLY A 99 -14.73 50.44 -7.55
C GLY A 99 -13.47 50.76 -6.72
N ASN A 100 -13.46 50.54 -5.42
CA ASN A 100 -12.33 50.80 -4.53
C ASN A 100 -11.36 49.59 -4.49
N SER A 101 -11.14 48.92 -5.64
CA SER A 101 -10.30 47.75 -5.74
C SER A 101 -8.88 48.11 -6.24
N ASP A 102 -7.87 47.72 -5.49
CA ASP A 102 -6.44 47.80 -5.85
C ASP A 102 -5.87 46.49 -6.43
N SER A 103 -6.65 45.42 -6.43
CA SER A 103 -6.24 44.09 -6.78
C SER A 103 -7.31 43.34 -7.60
N ASP A 104 -6.88 42.30 -8.32
CA ASP A 104 -7.77 41.45 -9.15
C ASP A 104 -8.17 40.16 -8.42
N VAL A 105 -7.37 39.76 -7.43
CA VAL A 105 -7.55 38.54 -6.63
C VAL A 105 -7.32 38.87 -5.16
N TYR A 106 -8.18 38.44 -4.29
CA TYR A 106 -8.03 38.64 -2.85
C TYR A 106 -7.94 37.32 -2.10
N LYS A 107 -6.98 37.27 -1.19
CA LYS A 107 -6.88 36.23 -0.15
C LYS A 107 -7.56 36.77 1.10
N ILE A 108 -8.56 36.05 1.56
CA ILE A 108 -9.37 36.42 2.74
C ILE A 108 -8.91 35.59 3.92
N LYS A 109 -8.90 36.22 5.11
CA LYS A 109 -8.51 35.55 6.34
C LYS A 109 -9.58 34.55 6.77
N LEU A 110 -9.18 33.28 6.95
CA LEU A 110 -10.07 32.19 7.38
C LEU A 110 -9.90 31.95 8.88
N ARG A 111 -11.00 31.94 9.63
CA ARG A 111 -11.02 31.63 11.05
C ARG A 111 -11.79 30.36 11.32
N ASN A 112 -11.12 29.33 11.81
CA ASN A 112 -11.73 28.03 12.05
C ASN A 112 -12.40 27.95 13.42
N ILE A 113 -13.61 27.38 13.45
CA ILE A 113 -14.31 26.95 14.66
C ILE A 113 -14.20 25.43 14.73
N CYS A 114 -13.53 24.92 15.76
CA CYS A 114 -13.38 23.49 15.99
C CYS A 114 -13.87 23.17 17.41
N PHE A 115 -14.77 22.19 17.50
CA PHE A 115 -15.33 21.73 18.79
C PHE A 115 -15.98 22.86 19.60
N GLY A 116 -16.65 23.77 18.90
CA GLY A 116 -17.32 24.95 19.50
C GLY A 116 -16.39 26.11 19.89
N ARG A 117 -15.09 26.03 19.61
CA ARG A 117 -14.10 27.05 19.96
C ARG A 117 -13.41 27.64 18.73
N GLU A 118 -13.19 28.95 18.78
CA GLU A 118 -12.38 29.68 17.81
C GLU A 118 -10.90 29.28 17.93
N ILE A 119 -10.27 28.88 16.82
CA ILE A 119 -8.86 28.46 16.75
C ILE A 119 -8.04 29.57 16.11
N LYS A 120 -7.03 30.07 16.84
CA LYS A 120 -6.19 31.22 16.43
C LYS A 120 -4.75 30.81 16.10
N TYR A 121 -4.31 29.67 16.61
CA TYR A 121 -2.93 29.22 16.54
C TYR A 121 -2.82 27.85 15.87
N GLY A 122 -1.65 27.22 15.94
CA GLY A 122 -1.44 25.89 15.40
C GLY A 122 -1.42 25.80 13.87
N GLY A 123 -1.39 26.95 13.16
CA GLY A 123 -1.39 27.00 11.69
C GLY A 123 -2.77 26.79 11.07
N TRP A 124 -3.83 27.09 11.82
CA TRP A 124 -5.22 27.09 11.37
C TRP A 124 -5.73 28.49 11.00
N ASP A 125 -4.95 29.53 11.25
CA ASP A 125 -5.23 30.92 10.89
C ASP A 125 -4.46 31.24 9.59
N ASP A 126 -5.11 31.09 8.44
CA ASP A 126 -4.49 31.24 7.11
C ASP A 126 -5.32 32.14 6.19
N TYR A 127 -4.70 32.60 5.12
CA TYR A 127 -5.34 33.36 4.07
C TYR A 127 -5.63 32.46 2.87
N VAL A 128 -6.90 32.38 2.48
CA VAL A 128 -7.36 31.57 1.34
C VAL A 128 -7.87 32.44 0.20
N ILE A 129 -7.63 32.04 -1.04
CA ILE A 129 -8.18 32.76 -2.20
C ILE A 129 -9.69 32.50 -2.22
N ARG A 130 -10.50 33.57 -2.10
CA ARG A 130 -11.96 33.46 -2.06
C ARG A 130 -12.68 34.50 -2.93
N LEU A 131 -12.08 35.68 -3.22
CA LEU A 131 -12.70 36.75 -4.02
C LEU A 131 -11.77 37.13 -5.18
N TRP A 132 -12.33 37.19 -6.41
CA TRP A 132 -11.56 37.60 -7.60
C TRP A 132 -12.45 38.05 -8.74
N LYS A 133 -11.87 38.82 -9.70
CA LYS A 133 -12.53 39.16 -10.96
C LYS A 133 -12.65 37.92 -11.85
N LYS A 134 -13.79 37.77 -12.51
CA LYS A 134 -14.06 36.65 -13.42
C LYS A 134 -12.93 36.49 -14.44
N GLY A 135 -12.47 35.25 -14.64
CA GLY A 135 -11.37 34.90 -15.55
C GLY A 135 -9.95 35.07 -14.97
N LYS A 136 -9.79 35.57 -13.72
CA LYS A 136 -8.47 35.77 -13.09
C LYS A 136 -7.96 34.58 -12.30
N VAL A 137 -8.81 33.59 -12.00
CA VAL A 137 -8.43 32.39 -11.27
C VAL A 137 -9.00 31.16 -11.95
N ARG A 138 -8.16 30.15 -12.12
CA ARG A 138 -8.54 28.80 -12.52
C ARG A 138 -8.23 27.81 -11.40
N ILE A 139 -9.06 26.79 -11.21
CA ILE A 139 -8.83 25.74 -10.22
C ILE A 139 -8.34 24.49 -10.92
N SER A 140 -7.25 23.88 -10.45
CA SER A 140 -6.69 22.66 -11.03
C SER A 140 -7.65 21.48 -10.91
N ASP A 141 -7.69 20.59 -11.91
CA ASP A 141 -8.57 19.40 -11.97
C ASP A 141 -8.14 18.27 -11.01
N ARG A 142 -7.51 18.61 -9.87
CA ARG A 142 -7.13 17.62 -8.86
C ARG A 142 -8.34 17.19 -8.03
N GLU A 143 -8.46 15.90 -7.80
CA GLU A 143 -9.53 15.33 -6.96
C GLU A 143 -9.44 15.82 -5.51
N VAL A 144 -8.20 16.00 -5.00
CA VAL A 144 -7.90 16.47 -3.63
C VAL A 144 -6.72 17.43 -3.65
N HIS A 145 -6.74 18.43 -2.74
CA HIS A 145 -5.73 19.49 -2.68
C HIS A 145 -5.61 20.27 -3.99
N GLU A 146 -6.75 20.76 -4.46
CA GLU A 146 -6.83 21.64 -5.63
C GLU A 146 -5.90 22.86 -5.47
N LYS A 147 -5.38 23.33 -6.58
CA LYS A 147 -4.55 24.55 -6.63
C LYS A 147 -5.31 25.64 -7.35
N TYR A 148 -5.26 26.83 -6.78
CA TYR A 148 -5.75 28.04 -7.43
C TYR A 148 -4.61 28.61 -8.28
N GLU A 149 -4.80 28.64 -9.59
CA GLU A 149 -3.87 29.19 -10.56
C GLU A 149 -4.33 30.60 -10.92
N ILE A 150 -3.54 31.57 -10.52
CA ILE A 150 -3.83 33.00 -10.77
C ILE A 150 -3.26 33.37 -12.14
N ALA A 151 -4.04 34.07 -12.96
CA ALA A 151 -3.61 34.53 -14.27
C ALA A 151 -2.40 35.46 -14.17
N GLU A 152 -1.46 35.35 -15.13
CA GLU A 152 -0.29 36.22 -15.21
C GLU A 152 -0.70 37.69 -15.20
N ASN A 153 0.11 38.54 -14.56
CA ASN A 153 -0.13 40.00 -14.39
C ASN A 153 -1.35 40.38 -13.52
N SER A 154 -1.96 39.43 -12.77
CA SER A 154 -3.02 39.77 -11.81
C SER A 154 -2.42 40.25 -10.49
N ARG A 155 -2.91 41.36 -9.97
CA ARG A 155 -2.55 41.87 -8.64
C ARG A 155 -3.31 41.10 -7.57
N THR A 156 -2.58 40.68 -6.51
CA THR A 156 -3.16 39.93 -5.39
C THR A 156 -3.12 40.78 -4.12
N GLY A 157 -4.29 41.01 -3.52
CA GLY A 157 -4.47 41.68 -2.25
C GLY A 157 -4.78 40.71 -1.10
N LYS A 158 -4.79 41.24 0.14
CA LYS A 158 -5.21 40.54 1.34
C LYS A 158 -6.33 41.28 2.04
N ILE A 159 -7.31 40.55 2.57
CA ILE A 159 -8.42 41.03 3.37
C ILE A 159 -8.31 40.42 4.75
N ASN A 160 -8.27 41.24 5.80
CA ASN A 160 -8.09 40.80 7.19
C ASN A 160 -9.41 40.45 7.88
N GLU A 161 -10.51 40.94 7.34
CA GLU A 161 -11.87 40.62 7.76
C GLU A 161 -12.14 39.14 7.49
N LEU A 162 -13.02 38.53 8.29
CA LEU A 162 -13.03 37.09 8.47
C LEU A 162 -14.10 36.37 7.65
N ILE A 163 -13.71 35.22 7.07
CA ILE A 163 -14.63 34.12 6.85
C ILE A 163 -14.54 33.17 8.04
N ILE A 164 -15.66 32.89 8.68
CA ILE A 164 -15.76 31.94 9.79
C ILE A 164 -16.10 30.57 9.23
N HIS A 165 -15.24 29.60 9.47
CA HIS A 165 -15.36 28.24 8.97
C HIS A 165 -15.66 27.26 10.10
N TYR A 166 -16.83 26.64 10.08
CA TYR A 166 -17.27 25.62 11.04
C TYR A 166 -16.71 24.26 10.65
N THR A 167 -15.43 24.03 10.95
CA THR A 167 -14.65 22.90 10.43
C THR A 167 -15.07 21.56 11.03
N TYR A 168 -15.17 21.50 12.36
CA TYR A 168 -15.52 20.29 13.10
C TYR A 168 -16.42 20.59 14.29
N ASP A 169 -17.60 19.97 14.35
CA ASP A 169 -18.51 20.10 15.49
C ASP A 169 -18.09 19.20 16.66
N ASN A 170 -17.59 17.98 16.33
CA ASN A 170 -17.20 16.96 17.30
C ASN A 170 -16.06 16.08 16.80
N ILE A 171 -15.57 15.21 17.69
CA ILE A 171 -14.46 14.30 17.40
C ILE A 171 -14.85 13.22 16.36
N GLU A 172 -16.09 12.75 16.38
CA GLU A 172 -16.58 11.74 15.45
C GLU A 172 -16.47 12.22 14.00
N GLN A 173 -17.01 13.40 13.72
CA GLN A 173 -16.91 14.06 12.41
C GLN A 173 -15.45 14.28 11.99
N PHE A 174 -14.58 14.66 12.93
CA PHE A 174 -13.15 14.79 12.66
C PHE A 174 -12.52 13.45 12.23
N LEU A 175 -12.83 12.35 12.93
CA LEU A 175 -12.27 11.02 12.65
C LEU A 175 -12.79 10.47 11.32
N GLU A 176 -14.04 10.69 10.97
CA GLU A 176 -14.60 10.33 9.67
C GLU A 176 -13.88 11.04 8.52
N LYS A 177 -13.77 12.37 8.60
CA LYS A 177 -13.02 13.18 7.62
C LYS A 177 -11.55 12.75 7.56
N LEU A 178 -10.90 12.47 8.72
CA LEU A 178 -9.53 11.98 8.80
C LEU A 178 -9.40 10.65 8.05
N ASN A 179 -10.29 9.70 8.29
CA ASN A 179 -10.23 8.39 7.64
C ASN A 179 -10.37 8.51 6.11
N ARG A 180 -11.33 9.30 5.62
CA ARG A 180 -11.56 9.56 4.19
C ARG A 180 -10.35 10.24 3.54
N TYR A 181 -9.94 11.40 4.03
CA TYR A 181 -8.86 12.17 3.43
C TYR A 181 -7.49 11.48 3.49
N THR A 182 -7.22 10.67 4.52
CA THR A 182 -5.98 9.87 4.56
C THR A 182 -5.96 8.76 3.51
N SER A 183 -7.12 8.18 3.17
CA SER A 183 -7.24 7.17 2.10
C SER A 183 -7.03 7.80 0.72
N GLU A 184 -7.69 8.92 0.44
CA GLU A 184 -7.55 9.68 -0.80
C GLU A 184 -6.11 10.16 -1.01
N SER A 185 -5.51 10.76 0.04
CA SER A 185 -4.11 11.20 0.00
C SER A 185 -3.12 10.04 -0.21
N ALA A 186 -3.37 8.87 0.38
CA ALA A 186 -2.54 7.69 0.17
C ALA A 186 -2.61 7.20 -1.28
N THR A 187 -3.81 7.17 -1.86
CA THR A 187 -4.03 6.81 -3.27
C THR A 187 -3.34 7.78 -4.22
N GLN A 188 -3.47 9.09 -3.95
CA GLN A 188 -2.77 10.12 -4.74
C GLN A 188 -1.25 9.95 -4.66
N TYR A 189 -0.70 9.67 -3.47
CA TYR A 189 0.73 9.45 -3.30
C TYR A 189 1.22 8.15 -3.98
N MET A 190 0.36 7.13 -4.10
CA MET A 190 0.65 5.94 -4.92
C MET A 190 0.77 6.30 -6.42
N LYS A 191 -0.17 7.09 -6.95
CA LYS A 191 -0.12 7.60 -8.35
C LYS A 191 1.16 8.40 -8.59
N GLU A 192 1.64 9.15 -7.60
CA GLU A 192 2.90 9.92 -7.64
C GLU A 192 4.16 9.08 -7.34
N HIS A 193 4.06 7.76 -7.29
CA HIS A 193 5.17 6.83 -6.97
C HIS A 193 5.91 7.13 -5.66
N LYS A 194 5.27 7.80 -4.69
CA LYS A 194 5.87 8.08 -3.39
C LYS A 194 5.94 6.83 -2.54
N LYS A 195 7.08 6.65 -1.84
CA LYS A 195 7.30 5.55 -0.90
C LYS A 195 7.45 6.08 0.52
N SER A 196 7.06 5.26 1.50
CA SER A 196 7.18 5.62 2.91
C SER A 196 7.77 4.48 3.74
N GLY A 197 8.89 4.77 4.38
CA GLY A 197 9.51 3.89 5.39
C GLY A 197 9.04 4.24 6.80
N ILE A 198 9.19 3.30 7.75
CA ILE A 198 8.73 3.45 9.13
C ILE A 198 9.33 4.69 9.80
N VAL A 199 10.65 4.88 9.69
CA VAL A 199 11.33 6.05 10.28
C VAL A 199 10.74 7.36 9.76
N LYS A 200 10.49 7.44 8.45
CA LYS A 200 9.86 8.62 7.81
C LYS A 200 8.43 8.85 8.33
N ILE A 201 7.67 7.81 8.63
CA ILE A 201 6.30 7.93 9.17
C ILE A 201 6.36 8.60 10.54
N TYR A 202 7.15 8.03 11.47
CA TYR A 202 7.22 8.54 12.84
C TYR A 202 7.89 9.92 12.93
N SER A 203 8.95 10.19 12.17
CA SER A 203 9.59 11.50 12.14
C SER A 203 8.64 12.60 11.66
N LYS A 204 7.86 12.33 10.60
CA LYS A 204 6.86 13.28 10.09
C LYS A 204 5.70 13.49 11.06
N MET A 205 5.24 12.42 11.73
CA MET A 205 4.23 12.48 12.78
C MET A 205 4.68 13.39 13.93
N LEU A 206 5.87 13.12 14.47
CA LEU A 206 6.43 13.90 15.58
C LEU A 206 6.67 15.36 15.18
N PHE A 207 7.28 15.59 14.01
CA PHE A 207 7.50 16.93 13.49
C PHE A 207 6.19 17.71 13.30
N ARG A 208 5.11 17.06 12.81
CA ARG A 208 3.80 17.69 12.66
C ARG A 208 3.24 18.16 14.00
N PHE A 209 3.34 17.32 15.06
CA PHE A 209 2.91 17.70 16.40
C PHE A 209 3.71 18.87 16.95
N ILE A 210 5.05 18.77 16.95
CA ILE A 210 5.93 19.84 17.44
C ILE A 210 5.67 21.15 16.70
N ARG A 211 5.57 21.09 15.37
CA ARG A 211 5.30 22.28 14.55
C ARG A 211 4.00 22.96 14.95
N MET A 212 2.90 22.23 15.05
CA MET A 212 1.59 22.82 15.33
C MET A 212 1.46 23.26 16.77
N TYR A 213 1.83 22.40 17.71
CA TYR A 213 1.60 22.66 19.14
C TYR A 213 2.59 23.64 19.72
N ILE A 214 3.89 23.52 19.37
CA ILE A 214 4.97 24.33 19.93
C ILE A 214 5.31 25.51 19.01
N LEU A 215 5.77 25.23 17.78
CA LEU A 215 6.32 26.29 16.90
C LEU A 215 5.24 27.26 16.40
N GLN A 216 4.02 26.79 16.20
CA GLN A 216 2.87 27.60 15.78
C GLN A 216 1.96 27.96 16.97
N LEU A 217 2.47 27.83 18.21
CA LEU A 217 1.82 28.26 19.45
C LEU A 217 0.44 27.64 19.70
N GLY A 218 0.14 26.47 19.15
CA GLY A 218 -1.16 25.80 19.29
C GLY A 218 -1.58 25.55 20.75
N PHE A 219 -0.60 25.51 21.69
CA PHE A 219 -0.89 25.41 23.12
C PHE A 219 -1.67 26.61 23.69
N LEU A 220 -1.64 27.75 23.01
CA LEU A 220 -2.42 28.93 23.40
C LEU A 220 -3.92 28.78 23.12
N ASP A 221 -4.32 27.87 22.23
CA ASP A 221 -5.74 27.52 22.04
C ASP A 221 -6.24 26.47 23.05
N GLY A 222 -5.44 26.19 24.10
CA GLY A 222 -5.81 25.31 25.21
C GLY A 222 -5.96 23.83 24.78
N TYR A 223 -7.00 23.16 25.29
CA TYR A 223 -7.26 21.75 25.05
C TYR A 223 -7.56 21.46 23.58
N GLU A 224 -8.31 22.30 22.91
CA GLU A 224 -8.67 22.16 21.50
C GLU A 224 -7.44 22.27 20.60
N GLY A 225 -6.52 23.21 20.92
CA GLY A 225 -5.24 23.33 20.23
C GLY A 225 -4.36 22.07 20.39
N TYR A 226 -4.36 21.47 21.59
CA TYR A 226 -3.68 20.18 21.81
C TYR A 226 -4.32 19.06 20.97
N LEU A 227 -5.66 18.94 21.00
CA LEU A 227 -6.39 17.94 20.23
C LEU A 227 -6.09 18.06 18.73
N LEU A 228 -6.16 19.25 18.19
CA LEU A 228 -5.90 19.50 16.76
C LEU A 228 -4.47 19.15 16.38
N ALA A 229 -3.47 19.51 17.18
CA ALA A 229 -2.08 19.14 16.94
C ALA A 229 -1.86 17.63 17.01
N LYS A 230 -2.45 16.96 18.00
CA LYS A 230 -2.39 15.50 18.17
C LYS A 230 -3.04 14.76 17.01
N TYR A 231 -4.28 15.10 16.66
CA TYR A 231 -5.00 14.45 15.57
C TYR A 231 -4.41 14.77 14.20
N SER A 232 -3.86 15.97 13.98
CA SER A 232 -3.12 16.28 12.75
C SER A 232 -1.84 15.45 12.63
N SER A 233 -1.19 15.12 13.76
CA SER A 233 -0.05 14.18 13.76
C SER A 233 -0.49 12.75 13.46
N ILE A 234 -1.62 12.31 14.01
CA ILE A 234 -2.24 11.00 13.71
C ILE A 234 -2.66 10.95 12.23
N TYR A 235 -3.27 12.01 11.67
CA TYR A 235 -3.56 12.13 10.24
C TYR A 235 -2.30 11.86 9.39
N THR A 236 -1.19 12.50 9.75
CA THR A 236 0.09 12.33 9.05
C THR A 236 0.58 10.89 9.13
N MET A 237 0.54 10.27 10.31
CA MET A 237 0.88 8.86 10.51
C MET A 237 -0.01 7.94 9.68
N THR A 238 -1.33 8.10 9.79
CA THR A 238 -2.34 7.24 9.12
C THR A 238 -2.19 7.30 7.60
N LYS A 239 -2.03 8.49 7.01
CA LYS A 239 -1.81 8.68 5.57
C LYS A 239 -0.61 7.89 5.06
N TYR A 240 0.54 8.02 5.71
CA TYR A 240 1.76 7.32 5.29
C TYR A 240 1.72 5.82 5.60
N THR A 241 0.97 5.40 6.62
CA THR A 241 0.74 3.98 6.92
C THR A 241 -0.14 3.34 5.86
N LYS A 242 -1.25 3.98 5.46
CA LYS A 242 -2.11 3.53 4.37
C LYS A 242 -1.36 3.48 3.03
N LEU A 243 -0.53 4.49 2.72
CA LEU A 243 0.35 4.48 1.54
C LEU A 243 1.28 3.26 1.55
N ARG A 244 1.89 2.96 2.70
CA ARG A 244 2.76 1.79 2.85
C ARG A 244 1.99 0.48 2.66
N GLU A 245 0.80 0.36 3.22
CA GLU A 245 -0.06 -0.81 3.07
C GLU A 245 -0.45 -1.03 1.59
N GLN A 246 -0.92 0.01 0.90
CA GLN A 246 -1.26 -0.05 -0.52
C GLN A 246 -0.05 -0.46 -1.38
N TYR A 247 1.14 0.09 -1.08
CA TYR A 247 2.37 -0.27 -1.77
C TYR A 247 2.68 -1.77 -1.66
N PHE A 248 2.59 -2.35 -0.46
CA PHE A 248 2.84 -3.78 -0.30
C PHE A 248 1.77 -4.66 -0.90
N ARG A 249 0.50 -4.25 -0.81
CA ARG A 249 -0.60 -4.96 -1.49
C ARG A 249 -0.38 -4.99 -3.02
N THR A 250 0.08 -3.91 -3.60
CA THR A 250 0.40 -3.85 -5.04
C THR A 250 1.55 -4.80 -5.39
N LEU A 251 2.63 -4.81 -4.60
CA LEU A 251 3.73 -5.74 -4.81
C LEU A 251 3.34 -7.21 -4.58
N GLY A 252 2.43 -7.47 -3.64
CA GLY A 252 1.83 -8.80 -3.47
C GLY A 252 1.13 -9.29 -4.73
N LYS A 253 0.40 -8.40 -5.42
CA LYS A 253 -0.24 -8.71 -6.72
C LYS A 253 0.74 -8.98 -7.86
N ASP A 254 2.02 -8.68 -7.69
CA ASP A 254 3.11 -9.00 -8.62
C ASP A 254 3.95 -10.20 -8.17
N THR A 255 3.55 -10.89 -7.09
CA THR A 255 4.30 -11.99 -6.48
C THR A 255 3.53 -13.30 -6.56
N SER A 256 4.15 -14.35 -7.11
CA SER A 256 3.65 -15.73 -7.05
C SER A 256 4.34 -16.50 -5.92
N LEU A 257 3.58 -17.30 -5.18
CA LEU A 257 4.11 -18.23 -4.18
C LEU A 257 4.00 -19.65 -4.70
N ILE A 258 5.12 -20.38 -4.75
CA ILE A 258 5.17 -21.79 -5.09
C ILE A 258 5.42 -22.58 -3.80
N VAL A 259 4.58 -23.58 -3.54
CA VAL A 259 4.65 -24.47 -2.37
C VAL A 259 4.86 -25.89 -2.88
N THR A 260 6.05 -26.48 -2.62
CA THR A 260 6.34 -27.84 -3.05
C THR A 260 5.77 -28.87 -2.08
N THR A 261 5.24 -29.98 -2.56
CA THR A 261 4.68 -31.05 -1.71
C THR A 261 4.85 -32.43 -2.33
N TYR A 262 4.90 -33.43 -1.48
CA TYR A 262 4.81 -34.84 -1.84
C TYR A 262 4.24 -35.65 -0.67
N ASN A 263 3.09 -36.30 -0.88
CA ASN A 263 2.45 -37.28 0.03
C ASN A 263 2.37 -36.87 1.52
N TRP A 264 2.20 -35.57 1.83
CA TRP A 264 2.07 -35.11 3.21
C TRP A 264 1.01 -34.02 3.38
N PRO A 265 -0.30 -34.37 3.20
CA PRO A 265 -1.39 -33.39 3.23
C PRO A 265 -1.52 -32.65 4.57
N GLN A 266 -1.21 -33.28 5.71
CA GLN A 266 -1.34 -32.64 7.02
C GLN A 266 -0.36 -31.46 7.19
N ALA A 267 0.89 -31.60 6.74
CA ALA A 267 1.87 -30.51 6.77
C ALA A 267 1.50 -29.43 5.76
N LEU A 268 1.09 -29.82 4.55
CA LEU A 268 0.64 -28.90 3.52
C LEU A 268 -0.55 -28.06 3.97
N GLU A 269 -1.52 -28.64 4.67
CA GLU A 269 -2.67 -27.90 5.22
C GLU A 269 -2.23 -26.81 6.18
N ILE A 270 -1.30 -27.11 7.09
CA ILE A 270 -0.75 -26.13 8.04
C ILE A 270 0.03 -25.04 7.30
N CYS A 271 0.84 -25.41 6.30
CA CYS A 271 1.59 -24.47 5.48
C CYS A 271 0.63 -23.50 4.76
N LEU A 272 -0.33 -24.01 4.00
CA LEU A 272 -1.28 -23.18 3.24
C LEU A 272 -2.12 -22.29 4.16
N ASN A 273 -2.56 -22.79 5.32
CA ASN A 273 -3.24 -21.98 6.32
C ASN A 273 -2.35 -20.83 6.85
N SER A 274 -1.04 -21.05 6.98
CA SER A 274 -0.09 -19.99 7.36
C SER A 274 0.11 -18.95 6.24
N VAL A 275 0.03 -19.38 4.97
CA VAL A 275 0.03 -18.49 3.80
C VAL A 275 -1.22 -17.61 3.76
N LEU A 276 -2.39 -18.17 3.98
CA LEU A 276 -3.66 -17.44 3.98
C LEU A 276 -3.79 -16.40 5.10
N ARG A 277 -2.97 -16.51 6.16
CA ARG A 277 -2.88 -15.54 7.27
C ARG A 277 -1.81 -14.47 7.09
N GLN A 278 -1.18 -14.37 5.92
CA GLN A 278 -0.15 -13.37 5.67
C GLN A 278 -0.71 -11.95 5.63
N THR A 279 0.07 -10.97 6.10
CA THR A 279 -0.28 -9.54 6.04
C THR A 279 -0.31 -9.00 4.61
N VAL A 280 0.40 -9.66 3.70
CA VAL A 280 0.40 -9.39 2.26
C VAL A 280 0.19 -10.73 1.56
N LEU A 281 -0.94 -10.90 0.89
CA LEU A 281 -1.21 -12.09 0.11
C LEU A 281 -0.48 -12.02 -1.24
N PRO A 282 -0.01 -13.16 -1.76
CA PRO A 282 0.55 -13.23 -3.10
C PRO A 282 -0.56 -13.11 -4.15
N LYS A 283 -0.20 -12.83 -5.40
CA LYS A 283 -1.10 -12.85 -6.55
C LYS A 283 -1.79 -14.21 -6.72
N GLU A 284 -1.01 -15.26 -6.49
CA GLU A 284 -1.43 -16.65 -6.61
C GLU A 284 -0.55 -17.57 -5.77
N ILE A 285 -1.11 -18.69 -5.39
CA ILE A 285 -0.44 -19.80 -4.72
C ILE A 285 -0.46 -20.98 -5.70
N ILE A 286 0.70 -21.52 -6.03
CA ILE A 286 0.83 -22.68 -6.91
C ILE A 286 1.42 -23.82 -6.08
N VAL A 287 0.62 -24.86 -5.87
CA VAL A 287 1.06 -26.08 -5.19
C VAL A 287 1.78 -26.95 -6.23
N ALA A 288 3.11 -27.01 -6.12
CA ALA A 288 3.98 -27.82 -6.95
C ALA A 288 4.06 -29.24 -6.36
N ASP A 289 3.28 -30.14 -6.91
CA ASP A 289 3.08 -31.49 -6.38
C ASP A 289 3.85 -32.51 -7.20
N ASP A 290 4.75 -33.24 -6.55
CA ASP A 290 5.67 -34.21 -7.16
C ASP A 290 5.08 -35.63 -7.24
N GLY A 291 3.77 -35.75 -7.48
CA GLY A 291 3.11 -37.04 -7.66
C GLY A 291 2.39 -37.54 -6.41
N SER A 292 1.84 -36.65 -5.58
CA SER A 292 1.07 -37.07 -4.43
C SER A 292 -0.24 -37.76 -4.79
N ARG A 293 -0.75 -38.53 -3.84
CA ARG A 293 -2.03 -39.25 -3.91
C ARG A 293 -3.23 -38.30 -3.88
N GLU A 294 -4.42 -38.85 -4.13
CA GLU A 294 -5.67 -38.07 -4.20
C GLU A 294 -6.02 -37.29 -2.93
N ASP A 295 -5.60 -37.73 -1.74
CA ASP A 295 -5.83 -37.03 -0.50
C ASP A 295 -5.22 -35.62 -0.48
N THR A 296 -4.05 -35.45 -1.12
CA THR A 296 -3.42 -34.14 -1.30
C THR A 296 -4.22 -33.28 -2.30
N ALA A 297 -4.67 -33.84 -3.41
CA ALA A 297 -5.51 -33.14 -4.37
C ALA A 297 -6.84 -32.70 -3.77
N GLY A 298 -7.48 -33.58 -2.99
CA GLY A 298 -8.71 -33.29 -2.24
C GLY A 298 -8.51 -32.15 -1.24
N LEU A 299 -7.39 -32.13 -0.51
CA LEU A 299 -7.05 -31.02 0.40
C LEU A 299 -6.91 -29.69 -0.34
N VAL A 300 -6.13 -29.66 -1.43
CA VAL A 300 -5.91 -28.42 -2.21
C VAL A 300 -7.24 -27.89 -2.76
N LYS A 301 -8.10 -28.78 -3.27
CA LYS A 301 -9.45 -28.43 -3.74
C LYS A 301 -10.29 -27.81 -2.62
N LYS A 302 -10.35 -28.45 -1.44
CA LYS A 302 -11.08 -27.95 -0.26
C LYS A 302 -10.61 -26.55 0.15
N ILE A 303 -9.29 -26.33 0.22
CA ILE A 303 -8.72 -25.02 0.60
C ILE A 303 -9.06 -23.97 -0.45
N LYS A 304 -8.98 -24.29 -1.74
CA LYS A 304 -9.34 -23.40 -2.85
C LYS A 304 -10.82 -22.97 -2.77
N GLU A 305 -11.72 -23.91 -2.58
CA GLU A 305 -13.17 -23.67 -2.45
C GLU A 305 -13.50 -22.80 -1.22
N SER A 306 -12.80 -23.01 -0.12
CA SER A 306 -12.98 -22.22 1.11
C SER A 306 -12.39 -20.79 1.02
N ASN A 307 -11.59 -20.49 -0.02
CA ASN A 307 -10.92 -19.21 -0.18
C ASN A 307 -11.07 -18.65 -1.61
N PRO A 308 -12.27 -18.34 -2.08
CA PRO A 308 -12.55 -17.98 -3.49
C PRO A 308 -11.85 -16.69 -3.94
N ASN A 309 -11.46 -15.83 -3.01
CA ASN A 309 -10.76 -14.56 -3.29
C ASN A 309 -9.24 -14.73 -3.47
N VAL A 310 -8.70 -15.94 -3.29
CA VAL A 310 -7.27 -16.24 -3.46
C VAL A 310 -7.12 -17.24 -4.61
N LYS A 311 -6.34 -16.88 -5.61
CA LYS A 311 -6.05 -17.80 -6.71
C LYS A 311 -5.11 -18.91 -6.21
N ILE A 312 -5.63 -20.15 -6.12
CA ILE A 312 -4.87 -21.33 -5.76
C ILE A 312 -4.90 -22.29 -6.94
N GLU A 313 -3.74 -22.75 -7.39
CA GLU A 313 -3.56 -23.67 -8.51
C GLU A 313 -2.78 -24.91 -8.05
N HIS A 314 -3.22 -26.09 -8.46
CA HIS A 314 -2.55 -27.36 -8.22
C HIS A 314 -1.77 -27.76 -9.49
N SER A 315 -0.47 -27.82 -9.37
CA SER A 315 0.45 -28.25 -10.44
C SER A 315 1.00 -29.63 -10.10
N TRP A 316 0.20 -30.63 -10.40
CA TRP A 316 0.52 -32.04 -10.17
C TRP A 316 1.30 -32.65 -11.36
N GLN A 317 2.12 -33.63 -11.08
CA GLN A 317 2.75 -34.51 -12.06
C GLN A 317 2.64 -35.96 -11.60
N GLU A 318 2.80 -36.89 -12.52
CA GLU A 318 2.81 -38.32 -12.22
C GLU A 318 3.96 -38.69 -11.27
N ASP A 319 3.72 -39.63 -10.35
CA ASP A 319 4.73 -40.17 -9.43
C ASP A 319 5.68 -41.11 -10.18
N ASP A 320 6.89 -40.64 -10.44
CA ASP A 320 7.96 -41.39 -11.10
C ASP A 320 9.29 -41.08 -10.39
N GLY A 321 9.30 -41.27 -9.08
CA GLY A 321 10.41 -40.98 -8.19
C GLY A 321 10.53 -39.49 -7.81
N PHE A 322 11.59 -39.13 -7.12
CA PHE A 322 11.79 -37.78 -6.57
C PHE A 322 12.26 -36.82 -7.68
N ARG A 323 11.32 -36.03 -8.25
CA ARG A 323 11.57 -35.12 -9.38
C ARG A 323 11.23 -33.67 -9.02
N LEU A 324 11.68 -33.22 -7.86
CA LEU A 324 11.40 -31.88 -7.28
C LEU A 324 11.76 -30.74 -8.25
N SER A 325 12.86 -30.82 -8.98
CA SER A 325 13.27 -29.83 -9.99
C SER A 325 12.21 -29.65 -11.08
N MET A 326 11.66 -30.74 -11.61
CA MET A 326 10.59 -30.73 -12.62
C MET A 326 9.29 -30.15 -12.05
N SER A 327 8.88 -30.55 -10.86
CA SER A 327 7.69 -30.03 -10.20
C SER A 327 7.78 -28.52 -9.99
N ARG A 328 8.94 -28.01 -9.53
CA ARG A 328 9.20 -26.56 -9.40
C ARG A 328 9.15 -25.85 -10.76
N ASN A 329 9.75 -26.42 -11.81
CA ASN A 329 9.74 -25.81 -13.14
C ASN A 329 8.33 -25.69 -13.71
N LYS A 330 7.50 -26.72 -13.62
CA LYS A 330 6.08 -26.69 -14.02
C LYS A 330 5.31 -25.59 -13.29
N ALA A 331 5.56 -25.41 -12.00
CA ALA A 331 4.95 -24.34 -11.22
C ALA A 331 5.48 -22.96 -11.62
N ILE A 332 6.78 -22.80 -11.94
CA ILE A 332 7.38 -21.55 -12.40
C ILE A 332 6.79 -21.12 -13.76
N VAL A 333 6.56 -22.07 -14.68
CA VAL A 333 5.92 -21.79 -15.98
C VAL A 333 4.51 -21.23 -15.80
N LYS A 334 3.73 -21.78 -14.86
CA LYS A 334 2.38 -21.31 -14.52
C LYS A 334 2.37 -19.98 -13.76
N ALA A 335 3.48 -19.63 -13.10
CA ALA A 335 3.57 -18.40 -12.30
C ALA A 335 3.51 -17.18 -13.19
N SER A 336 2.60 -16.23 -12.87
CA SER A 336 2.39 -14.99 -13.61
C SER A 336 2.93 -13.75 -12.90
N GLY A 337 3.42 -13.89 -11.66
CA GLY A 337 4.04 -12.80 -10.90
C GLY A 337 5.45 -12.46 -11.40
N LYS A 338 5.83 -11.20 -11.30
CA LYS A 338 7.21 -10.73 -11.62
C LYS A 338 8.24 -11.22 -10.61
N TYR A 339 7.80 -11.56 -9.41
CA TYR A 339 8.60 -12.10 -8.33
C TYR A 339 8.05 -13.44 -7.88
N VAL A 340 8.92 -14.41 -7.65
CA VAL A 340 8.56 -15.79 -7.30
C VAL A 340 9.19 -16.15 -5.97
N ILE A 341 8.38 -16.59 -5.01
CA ILE A 341 8.83 -17.15 -3.74
C ILE A 341 8.59 -18.65 -3.80
N ILE A 342 9.60 -19.46 -3.47
CA ILE A 342 9.53 -20.92 -3.47
C ILE A 342 9.78 -21.39 -2.04
N ILE A 343 8.85 -22.20 -1.53
CA ILE A 343 8.92 -22.80 -0.19
C ILE A 343 8.56 -24.28 -0.25
N ASP A 344 9.00 -25.04 0.78
CA ASP A 344 8.53 -26.40 0.97
C ASP A 344 7.21 -26.43 1.76
N GLY A 345 6.36 -27.42 1.49
CA GLY A 345 5.01 -27.56 2.05
C GLY A 345 4.96 -28.00 3.52
N ASP A 346 6.11 -28.21 4.14
CA ASP A 346 6.26 -28.52 5.56
C ASP A 346 6.73 -27.32 6.40
N LEU A 347 6.60 -26.11 5.84
CA LEU A 347 6.93 -24.87 6.54
C LEU A 347 5.70 -24.17 7.13
N ILE A 348 5.84 -23.65 8.34
CA ILE A 348 4.91 -22.69 8.92
C ILE A 348 5.51 -21.29 8.76
N LEU A 349 4.79 -20.40 8.10
CA LEU A 349 5.25 -19.04 7.83
C LEU A 349 4.88 -18.07 8.95
N GLU A 350 5.80 -17.20 9.34
CA GLU A 350 5.46 -16.04 10.17
C GLU A 350 4.57 -15.08 9.35
N ARG A 351 3.62 -14.41 10.01
CA ARG A 351 2.57 -13.59 9.36
C ARG A 351 3.04 -12.50 8.40
N HIS A 352 4.31 -12.11 8.45
CA HIS A 352 4.91 -11.10 7.57
C HIS A 352 5.91 -11.71 6.56
N PHE A 353 5.96 -13.01 6.42
CA PHE A 353 6.95 -13.71 5.60
C PHE A 353 6.99 -13.18 4.15
N ILE A 354 5.84 -13.13 3.48
CA ILE A 354 5.75 -12.65 2.10
C ILE A 354 6.13 -11.17 2.01
N GLN A 355 5.64 -10.35 2.95
CA GLN A 355 6.00 -8.94 3.05
C GLN A 355 7.52 -8.76 3.21
N ASP A 356 8.15 -9.57 4.04
CA ASP A 356 9.60 -9.49 4.29
C ASP A 356 10.42 -9.84 3.05
N HIS A 357 10.00 -10.84 2.26
CA HIS A 357 10.63 -11.14 0.96
C HIS A 357 10.49 -9.97 -0.01
N ILE A 358 9.28 -9.41 -0.13
CA ILE A 358 9.00 -8.25 -0.99
C ILE A 358 9.79 -7.01 -0.54
N GLU A 359 9.88 -6.73 0.76
CA GLU A 359 10.65 -5.59 1.28
C GLU A 359 12.16 -5.71 1.02
N ASN A 360 12.65 -6.92 0.89
CA ASN A 360 14.07 -7.22 0.73
C ASN A 360 14.46 -7.59 -0.71
N MET A 361 13.49 -7.71 -1.63
CA MET A 361 13.82 -7.99 -3.03
C MET A 361 14.72 -6.89 -3.62
N GLU A 362 15.68 -7.29 -4.43
CA GLU A 362 16.65 -6.37 -5.01
C GLU A 362 17.16 -6.96 -6.34
N LYS A 363 17.11 -6.14 -7.40
CA LYS A 363 17.61 -6.57 -8.72
C LYS A 363 19.08 -7.00 -8.63
N GLY A 364 19.41 -8.09 -9.32
CA GLY A 364 20.75 -8.70 -9.29
C GLY A 364 21.01 -9.59 -8.08
N TYR A 365 19.99 -9.87 -7.25
CA TYR A 365 20.10 -10.79 -6.13
C TYR A 365 18.86 -11.65 -5.99
N PHE A 366 19.07 -12.96 -5.75
CA PHE A 366 18.02 -13.82 -5.20
C PHE A 366 18.10 -13.83 -3.66
N ILE A 367 16.98 -14.08 -3.00
CA ILE A 367 16.92 -14.19 -1.54
C ILE A 367 17.04 -15.65 -1.11
N GLN A 368 17.91 -15.87 -0.14
CA GLN A 368 17.96 -17.08 0.68
C GLN A 368 17.45 -16.75 2.07
N GLY A 369 16.30 -17.30 2.45
CA GLY A 369 15.75 -17.18 3.79
C GLY A 369 16.36 -18.16 4.79
N SER A 370 15.96 -18.04 6.04
CA SER A 370 16.36 -18.90 7.15
C SER A 370 15.17 -19.73 7.64
N ARG A 371 15.44 -20.79 8.40
CA ARG A 371 14.42 -21.62 9.05
C ARG A 371 14.75 -21.92 10.50
N VAL A 372 13.75 -22.07 11.33
CA VAL A 372 13.77 -22.68 12.65
C VAL A 372 13.40 -24.15 12.48
N ILE A 373 14.12 -25.05 13.10
CA ILE A 373 13.83 -26.49 13.04
C ILE A 373 13.04 -26.87 14.29
N ILE A 374 11.89 -27.50 14.10
CA ILE A 374 11.02 -27.99 15.15
C ILE A 374 11.42 -29.43 15.50
N SER A 375 11.42 -29.83 16.77
CA SER A 375 11.68 -31.21 17.17
C SER A 375 10.54 -32.14 16.76
N GLU A 376 10.81 -33.44 16.71
CA GLU A 376 9.80 -34.46 16.39
C GLU A 376 8.59 -34.40 17.32
N GLU A 377 8.82 -34.28 18.63
CA GLU A 377 7.75 -34.21 19.64
C GLU A 377 6.83 -33.00 19.42
N LYS A 378 7.42 -31.81 19.25
CA LYS A 378 6.66 -30.58 18.97
C LYS A 378 5.96 -30.62 17.62
N SER A 379 6.56 -31.22 16.61
CA SER A 379 5.92 -31.42 15.31
C SER A 379 4.69 -32.29 15.40
N LYS A 380 4.72 -33.37 16.19
CA LYS A 380 3.54 -34.21 16.48
C LYS A 380 2.42 -33.43 17.15
N GLU A 381 2.73 -32.52 18.09
CA GLU A 381 1.75 -31.64 18.71
C GLU A 381 1.13 -30.67 17.69
N ILE A 382 1.95 -30.07 16.84
CA ILE A 382 1.51 -29.13 15.81
C ILE A 382 0.61 -29.79 14.77
N LEU A 383 0.95 -30.99 14.32
CA LEU A 383 0.13 -31.79 13.39
C LEU A 383 -1.22 -32.19 13.99
N LYS A 384 -1.35 -32.22 15.32
CA LYS A 384 -2.62 -32.42 16.05
C LYS A 384 -3.39 -31.10 16.30
N GLY A 385 -2.98 -29.97 15.69
CA GLY A 385 -3.66 -28.68 15.78
C GLY A 385 -3.15 -27.73 16.86
N LYS A 386 -2.10 -28.07 17.61
CA LYS A 386 -1.46 -27.16 18.59
C LYS A 386 -0.44 -26.25 17.90
N LEU A 387 -0.93 -25.24 17.18
CA LEU A 387 -0.03 -24.28 16.52
C LEU A 387 0.84 -23.51 17.52
N PRO A 388 2.14 -23.29 17.21
CA PRO A 388 3.03 -22.52 18.07
C PRO A 388 2.58 -21.07 18.19
N VAL A 389 2.63 -20.53 19.42
CA VAL A 389 2.40 -19.10 19.66
C VAL A 389 3.72 -18.35 19.49
N PHE A 390 3.88 -17.65 18.39
CA PHE A 390 5.00 -16.74 18.19
C PHE A 390 4.78 -15.46 19.02
N PRO A 391 5.68 -14.98 19.86
CA PRO A 391 7.15 -15.07 19.88
C PRO A 391 7.73 -16.01 20.96
N ASN A 392 6.96 -16.79 21.67
CA ASN A 392 7.44 -17.57 22.81
C ASN A 392 8.47 -18.66 22.46
N VAL A 393 8.56 -19.03 21.18
CA VAL A 393 9.49 -20.06 20.67
C VAL A 393 10.95 -19.81 21.05
N LEU A 394 11.36 -18.55 21.26
CA LEU A 394 12.73 -18.22 21.66
C LEU A 394 13.13 -18.88 22.98
N PHE A 395 12.19 -19.00 23.89
CA PHE A 395 12.41 -19.51 25.26
C PHE A 395 11.96 -20.97 25.44
N GLU A 396 11.23 -21.54 24.46
CA GLU A 396 10.73 -22.89 24.53
C GLU A 396 11.78 -23.95 24.17
N LYS A 397 11.68 -25.14 24.77
CA LYS A 397 12.45 -26.34 24.36
C LYS A 397 11.85 -26.92 23.07
N GLY A 398 12.63 -27.72 22.33
CA GLY A 398 12.18 -28.40 21.12
C GLY A 398 12.35 -27.61 19.82
N TYR A 399 13.12 -26.52 19.83
CA TYR A 399 13.44 -25.75 18.62
C TYR A 399 14.96 -25.57 18.47
N LYS A 400 15.48 -25.75 17.24
CA LYS A 400 16.87 -25.42 16.86
C LYS A 400 16.89 -24.13 16.05
N ASN A 401 18.04 -23.45 16.03
CA ASN A 401 18.25 -22.16 15.33
C ASN A 401 17.32 -21.03 15.82
N LYS A 402 17.08 -20.97 17.11
CA LYS A 402 16.12 -20.05 17.76
C LYS A 402 16.38 -18.57 17.48
N ALA A 403 17.61 -18.14 17.21
CA ALA A 403 17.90 -16.77 16.77
C ALA A 403 17.12 -16.37 15.49
N ASN A 404 16.69 -17.34 14.68
CA ASN A 404 15.86 -17.10 13.51
C ASN A 404 14.37 -16.88 13.86
N THR A 405 13.95 -16.90 15.13
CA THR A 405 12.58 -16.58 15.54
C THR A 405 12.36 -15.09 15.75
N VAL A 406 13.46 -14.33 15.86
CA VAL A 406 13.40 -12.89 16.11
C VAL A 406 13.20 -12.14 14.80
N ARG A 407 12.04 -11.48 14.67
CA ARG A 407 11.78 -10.56 13.56
C ARG A 407 12.13 -9.14 13.96
N ASN A 408 13.14 -8.56 13.30
CA ASN A 408 13.56 -7.18 13.56
C ASN A 408 14.15 -6.54 12.29
N ARG A 409 13.49 -5.50 11.78
CA ARG A 409 13.87 -4.84 10.53
C ARG A 409 15.20 -4.10 10.59
N LEU A 410 15.58 -3.56 11.75
CA LEU A 410 16.86 -2.86 11.91
C LEU A 410 18.01 -3.88 11.93
N LEU A 411 17.86 -4.93 12.73
CA LEU A 411 18.84 -6.03 12.74
C LEU A 411 18.93 -6.70 11.37
N SER A 412 17.80 -6.87 10.66
CA SER A 412 17.82 -7.43 9.30
C SER A 412 18.69 -6.60 8.36
N LYS A 413 18.61 -5.28 8.38
CA LYS A 413 19.47 -4.41 7.54
C LYS A 413 20.96 -4.55 7.85
N ILE A 414 21.30 -4.77 9.11
CA ILE A 414 22.70 -4.89 9.56
C ILE A 414 23.25 -6.29 9.25
N PHE A 415 22.48 -7.34 9.50
CA PHE A 415 22.96 -8.72 9.47
C PHE A 415 22.63 -9.48 8.17
N THR A 416 21.84 -8.94 7.27
CA THR A 416 21.62 -9.50 5.93
C THR A 416 22.90 -9.35 5.10
N LYS A 417 23.40 -10.47 4.60
CA LYS A 417 24.66 -10.52 3.83
C LYS A 417 24.38 -10.73 2.36
N LYS A 418 25.20 -10.11 1.52
CA LYS A 418 25.23 -10.31 0.07
C LYS A 418 26.54 -10.98 -0.30
N ASP A 419 26.47 -12.10 -0.98
CA ASP A 419 27.66 -12.87 -1.43
C ASP A 419 27.33 -13.75 -2.65
N LYS A 420 28.35 -14.46 -3.16
CA LYS A 420 28.25 -15.51 -4.19
C LYS A 420 28.78 -16.85 -3.66
N LYS A 421 28.57 -17.13 -2.37
CA LYS A 421 29.04 -18.37 -1.73
C LYS A 421 27.91 -19.40 -1.68
N LEU A 422 28.21 -20.65 -1.97
CA LEU A 422 27.24 -21.77 -1.88
C LEU A 422 26.85 -22.10 -0.43
N SER A 423 27.67 -21.70 0.56
CA SER A 423 27.37 -22.00 1.94
C SER A 423 26.00 -21.46 2.39
N GLY A 424 25.19 -22.34 2.97
CA GLY A 424 23.88 -22.02 3.54
C GLY A 424 22.76 -21.86 2.54
N ILE A 425 22.92 -22.33 1.31
CA ILE A 425 21.82 -22.47 0.34
C ILE A 425 20.92 -23.62 0.79
N ARG A 426 19.61 -23.44 0.65
CA ARG A 426 18.57 -24.39 1.02
C ARG A 426 17.31 -24.10 0.21
N GLY A 427 16.84 -25.08 -0.55
CA GLY A 427 15.69 -24.98 -1.45
C GLY A 427 14.38 -24.60 -0.77
N CYS A 428 14.26 -24.87 0.53
CA CYS A 428 13.01 -24.70 1.27
C CYS A 428 12.52 -23.25 1.48
N ASN A 429 13.37 -22.23 1.25
CA ASN A 429 12.99 -20.82 1.46
C ASN A 429 13.84 -19.91 0.57
N MET A 430 13.42 -19.73 -0.67
CA MET A 430 14.12 -18.92 -1.67
C MET A 430 13.14 -17.99 -2.39
N SER A 431 13.64 -16.87 -2.92
CA SER A 431 12.85 -16.05 -3.82
C SER A 431 13.69 -15.33 -4.87
N PHE A 432 13.08 -15.10 -6.05
CA PHE A 432 13.73 -14.69 -7.27
C PHE A 432 12.90 -13.69 -8.04
N PHE A 433 13.53 -12.82 -8.83
CA PHE A 433 12.82 -12.24 -9.96
C PHE A 433 12.55 -13.33 -11.00
N ARG A 434 11.33 -13.37 -11.54
CA ARG A 434 10.96 -14.38 -12.53
C ARG A 434 11.85 -14.34 -13.76
N GLU A 435 12.28 -13.15 -14.19
CA GLU A 435 13.22 -12.98 -15.30
C GLU A 435 14.58 -13.67 -15.07
N ASP A 436 15.06 -13.72 -13.80
CA ASP A 436 16.31 -14.40 -13.45
C ASP A 436 16.17 -15.92 -13.55
N LEU A 437 15.02 -16.47 -13.14
CA LEU A 437 14.72 -17.91 -13.32
C LEU A 437 14.66 -18.29 -14.81
N VAL A 438 14.02 -17.46 -15.63
CA VAL A 438 13.96 -17.64 -17.08
C VAL A 438 15.35 -17.55 -17.72
N LYS A 439 16.15 -16.56 -17.31
CA LYS A 439 17.51 -16.36 -17.80
C LYS A 439 18.40 -17.58 -17.61
N VAL A 440 18.24 -18.30 -16.48
CA VAL A 440 19.02 -19.51 -16.17
C VAL A 440 18.30 -20.80 -16.55
N ASN A 441 17.14 -20.75 -17.21
CA ASN A 441 16.32 -21.89 -17.61
C ASN A 441 15.79 -22.72 -16.43
N GLY A 442 15.45 -22.09 -15.27
CA GLY A 442 14.87 -22.76 -14.11
C GLY A 442 15.82 -23.73 -13.39
N PHE A 443 15.26 -24.75 -12.77
CA PHE A 443 15.98 -25.83 -12.10
C PHE A 443 16.42 -26.89 -13.11
N GLU A 444 17.56 -27.54 -12.86
CA GLU A 444 18.07 -28.63 -13.71
C GLU A 444 17.33 -29.92 -13.36
N GLU A 445 16.59 -30.47 -14.33
CA GLU A 445 15.76 -31.69 -14.17
C GLU A 445 16.54 -32.98 -14.24
N LYS A 446 17.82 -32.94 -14.67
CA LYS A 446 18.73 -34.08 -14.59
C LYS A 446 19.10 -34.40 -13.14
N ILE A 447 18.99 -33.44 -12.22
CA ILE A 447 19.18 -33.70 -10.81
C ILE A 447 17.90 -34.34 -10.26
N GLN A 448 17.97 -35.64 -10.04
CA GLN A 448 16.91 -36.45 -9.44
C GLN A 448 17.33 -36.93 -8.05
N GLY A 449 16.36 -37.33 -7.23
CA GLY A 449 16.62 -37.67 -5.84
C GLY A 449 16.90 -36.46 -4.97
N TRP A 450 17.40 -36.70 -3.76
CA TRP A 450 17.59 -35.64 -2.78
C TRP A 450 18.95 -34.94 -2.91
N GLY A 451 18.91 -33.60 -3.03
CA GLY A 451 20.05 -32.73 -2.80
C GLY A 451 20.71 -32.19 -4.09
N ARG A 452 21.30 -31.02 -3.92
CA ARG A 452 22.09 -30.22 -4.88
C ARG A 452 21.27 -29.41 -5.91
N GLU A 453 19.99 -29.62 -6.10
CA GLU A 453 19.14 -28.85 -7.01
C GLU A 453 19.14 -27.34 -6.67
N ASP A 454 19.18 -26.99 -5.38
CA ASP A 454 19.26 -25.64 -4.88
C ASP A 454 20.66 -25.00 -5.06
N SER A 455 21.69 -25.78 -4.83
CA SER A 455 23.08 -25.33 -4.97
C SER A 455 23.45 -25.17 -6.46
N GLU A 456 22.93 -26.03 -7.31
CA GLU A 456 23.16 -26.01 -8.74
C GLU A 456 22.55 -24.77 -9.41
N ILE A 457 21.28 -24.49 -9.18
CA ILE A 457 20.67 -23.25 -9.71
C ILE A 457 21.38 -22.00 -9.18
N ALA A 458 21.84 -22.01 -7.91
CA ALA A 458 22.60 -20.90 -7.35
C ALA A 458 23.94 -20.67 -8.08
N VAL A 459 24.65 -21.73 -8.47
CA VAL A 459 25.87 -21.61 -9.29
C VAL A 459 25.57 -20.91 -10.61
N ARG A 460 24.51 -21.36 -11.33
CA ARG A 460 24.13 -20.76 -12.63
C ARG A 460 23.71 -19.30 -12.49
N LEU A 461 23.02 -18.95 -11.39
CA LEU A 461 22.70 -17.55 -11.06
C LEU A 461 23.98 -16.73 -10.81
N PHE A 462 24.95 -17.27 -10.05
CA PHE A 462 26.23 -16.60 -9.81
C PHE A 462 27.02 -16.40 -11.11
N ASN A 463 27.07 -17.41 -11.98
CA ASN A 463 27.70 -17.34 -13.30
C ASN A 463 27.00 -16.34 -14.24
N SER A 464 25.71 -16.07 -14.01
CA SER A 464 24.90 -15.10 -14.74
C SER A 464 24.94 -13.68 -14.15
N GLY A 465 25.77 -13.46 -13.11
CA GLY A 465 25.95 -12.17 -12.46
C GLY A 465 25.01 -11.90 -11.26
N ILE A 466 24.10 -12.82 -10.94
CA ILE A 466 23.09 -12.67 -9.88
C ILE A 466 23.67 -13.19 -8.57
N GLY A 467 23.74 -12.35 -7.54
CA GLY A 467 24.24 -12.69 -6.23
C GLY A 467 23.17 -13.29 -5.31
N LYS A 468 23.60 -13.79 -4.16
CA LYS A 468 22.73 -14.26 -3.06
C LYS A 468 22.60 -13.19 -1.98
N LYS A 469 21.38 -12.91 -1.56
CA LYS A 469 21.06 -12.09 -0.39
C LYS A 469 20.54 -12.99 0.72
N ARG A 470 21.40 -13.28 1.71
CA ARG A 470 21.05 -14.13 2.85
C ARG A 470 20.29 -13.32 3.90
N LEU A 471 18.98 -13.51 3.94
CA LEU A 471 18.08 -12.77 4.83
C LEU A 471 18.22 -13.26 6.28
N LYS A 472 18.35 -12.30 7.21
CA LYS A 472 18.39 -12.54 8.66
C LYS A 472 17.36 -11.64 9.34
N PHE A 473 16.76 -12.13 10.42
CA PHE A 473 15.76 -11.41 11.23
C PHE A 473 14.50 -10.97 10.45
N ASN A 474 14.29 -11.48 9.25
CA ASN A 474 13.12 -11.32 8.39
C ASN A 474 12.90 -12.61 7.60
N GLY A 475 11.67 -12.78 7.04
CA GLY A 475 11.33 -13.95 6.25
C GLY A 475 11.39 -15.24 7.07
N LEU A 476 10.79 -15.22 8.26
CA LEU A 476 10.90 -16.31 9.25
C LEU A 476 9.99 -17.48 8.90
N THR A 477 10.55 -18.69 8.98
CA THR A 477 9.83 -19.94 8.80
C THR A 477 10.19 -20.96 9.86
N TYR A 478 9.25 -21.88 10.13
CA TYR A 478 9.39 -22.98 11.08
C TYR A 478 9.17 -24.27 10.33
N HIS A 479 10.16 -25.15 10.34
CA HIS A 479 10.17 -26.38 9.58
C HIS A 479 9.69 -27.53 10.47
N ILE A 480 8.60 -28.17 10.08
CA ILE A 480 8.04 -29.35 10.71
C ILE A 480 9.00 -30.50 10.54
N TYR A 481 9.25 -31.27 11.60
CA TYR A 481 10.17 -32.41 11.55
C TYR A 481 9.62 -33.53 10.66
N HIS A 482 10.49 -34.03 9.80
CA HIS A 482 10.31 -35.28 9.07
C HIS A 482 11.61 -36.09 9.09
N LYS A 483 11.51 -37.40 8.84
CA LYS A 483 12.70 -38.23 8.64
C LYS A 483 13.46 -37.74 7.41
N GLU A 484 14.78 -37.87 7.47
CA GLU A 484 15.62 -37.52 6.31
C GLU A 484 15.27 -38.42 5.12
N ASN A 485 15.26 -37.82 3.93
CA ASN A 485 15.05 -38.56 2.66
C ASN A 485 16.27 -39.44 2.33
N ASP A 486 16.05 -40.40 1.49
CA ASP A 486 17.12 -41.23 0.94
C ASP A 486 18.17 -40.38 0.22
N ARG A 487 19.44 -40.67 0.50
CA ARG A 487 20.60 -39.93 -0.03
C ARG A 487 21.41 -40.75 -1.03
N SER A 488 20.86 -41.84 -1.54
CA SER A 488 21.57 -42.75 -2.47
C SER A 488 22.09 -42.05 -3.74
N GLY A 489 21.32 -41.09 -4.27
CA GLY A 489 21.71 -40.30 -5.47
C GLY A 489 22.62 -39.10 -5.18
N LEU A 490 23.00 -38.82 -3.93
CA LEU A 490 23.74 -37.60 -3.57
C LEU A 490 25.13 -37.51 -4.23
N ALA A 491 25.84 -38.64 -4.38
CA ALA A 491 27.17 -38.66 -4.98
C ALA A 491 27.13 -38.25 -6.47
N GLU A 492 26.15 -38.73 -7.21
CA GLU A 492 25.95 -38.37 -8.63
C GLU A 492 25.59 -36.89 -8.77
N ASN A 493 24.73 -36.39 -7.90
CA ASN A 493 24.35 -34.96 -7.84
C ASN A 493 25.55 -34.08 -7.45
N ASP A 494 26.48 -34.56 -6.62
CA ASP A 494 27.73 -33.86 -6.27
C ASP A 494 28.67 -33.75 -7.47
N GLU A 495 28.83 -34.83 -8.24
CA GLU A 495 29.63 -34.83 -9.46
C GLU A 495 29.03 -33.89 -10.52
N PHE A 496 27.70 -33.91 -10.68
CA PHE A 496 27.01 -32.99 -11.58
C PHE A 496 27.24 -31.53 -11.19
N LEU A 497 27.06 -31.18 -9.92
CA LEU A 497 27.33 -29.86 -9.41
C LEU A 497 28.78 -29.41 -9.64
N ALA A 498 29.74 -30.29 -9.41
CA ALA A 498 31.17 -30.02 -9.65
C ALA A 498 31.44 -29.73 -11.14
N ALA A 499 30.80 -30.46 -12.04
CA ALA A 499 30.90 -30.23 -13.49
C ALA A 499 30.31 -28.86 -13.88
N VAL A 500 29.14 -28.46 -13.32
CA VAL A 500 28.52 -27.16 -13.57
C VAL A 500 29.41 -25.99 -13.09
N ILE A 501 30.06 -26.15 -11.93
CA ILE A 501 31.02 -25.18 -11.40
C ILE A 501 32.22 -25.04 -12.33
N LYS A 502 32.85 -26.19 -12.70
CA LYS A 502 34.05 -26.23 -13.55
C LYS A 502 33.82 -25.63 -14.93
N GLN A 503 32.63 -25.87 -15.50
CA GLN A 503 32.27 -25.42 -16.86
C GLN A 503 31.73 -23.98 -16.89
N GLY A 504 31.46 -23.39 -15.77
CA GLY A 504 30.88 -22.05 -15.70
C GLY A 504 29.48 -21.95 -16.33
N LYS A 505 28.69 -23.04 -16.28
CA LYS A 505 27.36 -23.12 -16.92
C LYS A 505 26.45 -22.01 -16.39
N LYS A 506 25.64 -21.41 -17.27
CA LYS A 506 24.68 -20.34 -16.96
C LYS A 506 23.23 -20.78 -17.13
N LYS A 507 22.93 -21.81 -17.86
CA LYS A 507 21.59 -22.33 -18.13
C LYS A 507 21.50 -23.82 -17.81
N ALA A 508 20.33 -24.25 -17.34
CA ALA A 508 20.02 -25.67 -17.22
C ALA A 508 19.98 -26.31 -18.62
N GLU A 509 20.41 -27.56 -18.72
CA GLU A 509 20.32 -28.34 -19.95
C GLU A 509 18.89 -28.85 -20.18
N LYS A 510 18.20 -29.20 -19.08
CA LYS A 510 16.80 -29.59 -19.08
C LYS A 510 16.07 -28.77 -18.03
N GLY A 511 15.29 -27.80 -18.46
CA GLY A 511 14.67 -26.80 -17.54
C GLY A 511 13.31 -26.32 -18.01
N LEU A 512 13.03 -25.03 -17.85
CA LEU A 512 11.73 -24.43 -18.15
C LEU A 512 11.29 -24.59 -19.62
N ASP A 513 12.24 -24.58 -20.55
CA ASP A 513 11.99 -24.70 -22.00
C ASP A 513 11.43 -26.06 -22.42
N ASN A 514 11.51 -27.08 -21.57
CA ASN A 514 10.93 -28.41 -21.82
C ASN A 514 9.43 -28.52 -21.45
N HIS A 515 8.82 -27.45 -20.96
CA HIS A 515 7.41 -27.45 -20.52
C HIS A 515 6.51 -26.65 -21.46
N GLU A 516 5.32 -27.20 -21.80
CA GLU A 516 4.30 -26.49 -22.57
C GLU A 516 3.83 -25.20 -21.86
N GLY A 517 3.68 -24.15 -22.62
CA GLY A 517 3.36 -22.80 -22.09
C GLY A 517 4.58 -21.93 -21.85
N CYS A 518 5.79 -22.44 -22.05
CA CYS A 518 7.03 -21.69 -22.01
C CYS A 518 7.24 -20.84 -23.28
N GLN A 519 6.25 -20.00 -23.63
CA GLN A 519 6.41 -19.00 -24.70
C GLN A 519 7.18 -17.78 -24.15
N PHE A 520 8.44 -17.96 -23.85
CA PHE A 520 9.37 -16.86 -23.62
C PHE A 520 10.01 -16.44 -24.95
N GLY A 521 9.17 -16.01 -25.92
CA GLY A 521 9.64 -15.44 -27.18
C GLY A 521 10.49 -14.20 -26.89
N SER A 522 11.59 -14.09 -27.61
CA SER A 522 12.59 -13.03 -27.59
C SER A 522 12.01 -11.60 -27.76
N ASP A 523 10.74 -11.46 -28.10
CA ASP A 523 10.13 -10.17 -28.47
C ASP A 523 9.38 -9.44 -27.33
N LYS A 524 9.12 -10.11 -26.18
CA LYS A 524 8.47 -9.44 -25.01
C LYS A 524 9.44 -8.97 -23.91
N LEU A 525 10.73 -9.20 -24.05
CA LEU A 525 11.74 -8.71 -23.09
C LEU A 525 12.15 -7.24 -23.32
N ARG A 526 11.63 -6.57 -24.33
CA ARG A 526 11.93 -5.15 -24.64
C ARG A 526 10.96 -4.14 -24.05
N GLU A 527 9.86 -4.58 -23.42
CA GLU A 527 8.81 -3.70 -22.86
C GLU A 527 8.56 -3.89 -21.35
N ILE A 528 9.52 -4.39 -20.58
CA ILE A 528 9.39 -4.47 -19.11
C ILE A 528 10.46 -3.65 -18.44
#